data_ce90a643d03b73f422a8d71ffe4996ce
#
_entry.id   ce90a643d03b73f422a8d71ffe4996ce
#
_cell.length_a   1.000
_cell.length_b   1.000
_cell.length_c   1.000
_cell.angle_alpha   90.00
_cell.angle_beta   90.00
_cell.angle_gamma   90.00
#
_symmetry.space_group_name_H-M   'P 1'
#
loop_
_entity.id
_entity.type
_entity.pdbx_description
1 polymer ?
#
loop_
_entity_poly.entity_id
_entity_poly.type
_entity_poly.pdbx_seq_one_letter_code
_entity_poly.pdbx_strand_id
1 'polypeptide(L)'
;MKNSIKIGVFFLVVLLFSCNVVKKNNSNSTNTKTKQRLSAEDILGNPEYLAISYGGYRSPSRDIQPTIEEIKEDMKILNAMGIKILRTYNVHLPHASNVLKAIKELKQEDSNFEMYVMLGIWIDCKNAFDWSNGEPDHDEESERNPVEVKMAVALTKEYPEIVKILAVGNEAMVKWATAYYVQPGVILKWVNHLQDLKKQGELPKDLWITSSDNFASWGGGSEEYHVEDLEKLIKAVDYISMHTYPMHDTHYNPVFWGVLDSETELSKTEKIDAAMLRAKKYAVSQYDSVVAYMKSLGVNKPIHIGETGWASHSAELYGDSGAMATDEYKQALYYNHMRDWTNAAGMSCFYFEAFDENWKDAKNPKGSENHFGLFTIDGKAKYAIWDLVDKGVFKGLGRNGKPITKTYNGNKNMLMKDVLVPELKKTVQ
;
A
#
# COMPACT_ATOMS: atom_id res chain seq x y z
N MET A 1 -0.18 11.04 -81.22
CA MET A 1 0.98 10.49 -81.95
C MET A 1 2.04 10.01 -81.01
N LYS A 2 2.50 8.80 -81.24
CA LYS A 2 3.57 8.03 -80.54
C LYS A 2 3.20 7.32 -79.25
N ASN A 3 2.82 6.06 -79.46
CA ASN A 3 2.83 4.94 -78.54
C ASN A 3 4.26 4.62 -78.07
N SER A 4 4.43 4.22 -76.84
CA SER A 4 5.59 3.47 -76.38
C SER A 4 5.13 2.34 -75.46
N ILE A 5 5.27 1.13 -75.98
CA ILE A 5 5.05 -0.17 -75.35
C ILE A 5 6.20 -0.42 -74.40
N LYS A 6 5.90 -0.78 -73.10
CA LYS A 6 6.88 -1.36 -72.16
C LYS A 6 6.61 -2.84 -71.97
N ILE A 7 7.57 -3.63 -72.41
CA ILE A 7 7.68 -5.09 -72.36
C ILE A 7 8.00 -5.45 -70.88
N GLY A 8 7.15 -6.26 -70.26
CA GLY A 8 7.42 -6.87 -68.96
C GLY A 8 8.16 -8.21 -69.16
N VAL A 9 9.28 -8.35 -68.47
CA VAL A 9 10.04 -9.59 -68.36
C VAL A 9 9.55 -10.38 -67.20
N PHE A 10 8.99 -11.59 -67.48
CA PHE A 10 8.60 -12.57 -66.44
C PHE A 10 9.83 -13.40 -66.09
N PHE A 11 10.27 -13.35 -64.84
CA PHE A 11 11.24 -14.31 -64.28
C PHE A 11 10.50 -15.49 -63.64
N LEU A 12 10.68 -16.66 -64.22
CA LEU A 12 10.19 -17.95 -63.74
C LEU A 12 11.22 -18.52 -62.80
N VAL A 13 10.87 -18.56 -61.49
CA VAL A 13 11.70 -19.22 -60.47
C VAL A 13 11.23 -20.68 -60.33
N VAL A 14 12.08 -21.61 -60.72
CA VAL A 14 11.88 -23.05 -60.55
C VAL A 14 12.30 -23.42 -59.12
N LEU A 15 11.35 -23.84 -58.33
CA LEU A 15 11.62 -24.41 -57.00
C LEU A 15 11.88 -25.92 -57.12
N LEU A 16 13.11 -26.32 -56.88
CA LEU A 16 13.49 -27.73 -56.71
C LEU A 16 13.12 -28.19 -55.29
N PHE A 17 12.17 -29.10 -55.16
CA PHE A 17 11.88 -29.79 -53.88
C PHE A 17 12.94 -30.87 -53.65
N SER A 18 13.78 -30.68 -52.65
CA SER A 18 14.66 -31.71 -52.09
C SER A 18 13.98 -32.34 -50.89
N CYS A 19 13.56 -33.60 -51.01
CA CYS A 19 13.05 -34.39 -49.88
C CYS A 19 14.18 -34.81 -48.96
N ASN A 20 14.34 -34.17 -47.82
CA ASN A 20 15.13 -34.68 -46.71
C ASN A 20 14.24 -35.41 -45.70
N VAL A 21 14.40 -36.72 -45.62
CA VAL A 21 13.80 -37.57 -44.57
C VAL A 21 14.51 -37.26 -43.24
N VAL A 22 13.84 -36.50 -42.39
CA VAL A 22 14.30 -36.27 -40.99
C VAL A 22 13.73 -37.35 -40.11
N LYS A 23 14.62 -38.18 -39.58
CA LYS A 23 14.32 -39.13 -38.50
C LYS A 23 13.77 -38.35 -37.29
N LYS A 24 12.52 -38.64 -36.89
CA LYS A 24 11.94 -38.19 -35.60
C LYS A 24 12.71 -38.85 -34.47
N ASN A 25 13.64 -38.13 -33.85
CA ASN A 25 14.04 -38.42 -32.48
C ASN A 25 13.00 -37.85 -31.54
N ASN A 26 12.19 -38.71 -30.91
CA ASN A 26 11.35 -38.36 -29.79
C ASN A 26 12.26 -38.10 -28.58
N SER A 27 12.73 -36.87 -28.39
CA SER A 27 13.17 -36.38 -27.11
C SER A 27 11.96 -35.69 -26.45
N ASN A 28 11.34 -36.36 -25.48
CA ASN A 28 10.43 -35.74 -24.52
C ASN A 28 11.25 -34.71 -23.70
N SER A 29 11.42 -33.49 -24.21
CA SER A 29 11.80 -32.37 -23.38
C SER A 29 10.53 -31.91 -22.65
N THR A 30 10.36 -32.34 -21.43
CA THR A 30 9.52 -31.66 -20.45
C THR A 30 10.07 -30.24 -20.30
N ASN A 31 9.50 -29.30 -21.09
CA ASN A 31 9.69 -27.87 -20.90
C ASN A 31 8.99 -27.49 -19.59
N THR A 32 9.60 -27.77 -18.46
CA THR A 32 9.35 -27.04 -17.21
C THR A 32 9.78 -25.60 -17.50
N LYS A 33 8.83 -24.76 -17.94
CA LYS A 33 9.01 -23.31 -17.87
C LYS A 33 9.28 -22.99 -16.40
N THR A 34 10.54 -22.81 -16.05
CA THR A 34 10.94 -22.21 -14.77
C THR A 34 10.20 -20.88 -14.71
N LYS A 35 9.20 -20.76 -13.82
CA LYS A 35 8.43 -19.53 -13.61
C LYS A 35 9.48 -18.46 -13.26
N GLN A 36 9.65 -17.47 -14.14
CA GLN A 36 10.65 -16.42 -13.95
C GLN A 36 10.37 -15.73 -12.61
N ARG A 37 11.41 -15.56 -11.80
CA ARG A 37 11.31 -14.84 -10.53
C ARG A 37 10.99 -13.37 -10.83
N LEU A 38 9.88 -12.88 -10.30
CA LEU A 38 9.49 -11.48 -10.43
C LEU A 38 10.32 -10.59 -9.49
N SER A 39 10.71 -9.44 -9.99
CA SER A 39 11.37 -8.38 -9.22
C SER A 39 10.36 -7.45 -8.55
N ALA A 40 10.83 -6.53 -7.69
CA ALA A 40 10.01 -5.45 -7.18
C ALA A 40 9.49 -4.54 -8.31
N GLU A 41 10.31 -4.30 -9.35
CA GLU A 41 9.95 -3.50 -10.52
C GLU A 41 8.82 -4.13 -11.35
N ASP A 42 8.75 -5.46 -11.43
CA ASP A 42 7.72 -6.16 -12.20
C ASP A 42 6.34 -6.06 -11.54
N ILE A 43 6.29 -5.92 -10.20
CA ILE A 43 5.06 -5.96 -9.41
C ILE A 43 4.57 -4.58 -8.96
N LEU A 44 5.48 -3.65 -8.63
CA LEU A 44 5.09 -2.30 -8.21
C LEU A 44 4.59 -1.48 -9.40
N GLY A 45 3.45 -0.83 -9.21
CA GLY A 45 2.77 -0.05 -10.26
C GLY A 45 2.02 -0.90 -11.29
N ASN A 46 2.08 -2.21 -11.20
CA ASN A 46 1.35 -3.12 -12.06
C ASN A 46 -0.05 -3.38 -11.48
N PRO A 47 -1.15 -3.02 -12.19
CA PRO A 47 -2.53 -3.16 -11.70
C PRO A 47 -2.96 -4.62 -11.45
N GLU A 48 -2.23 -5.62 -11.99
CA GLU A 48 -2.44 -7.03 -11.69
C GLU A 48 -1.92 -7.43 -10.29
N TYR A 49 -1.17 -6.55 -9.63
CA TYR A 49 -0.55 -6.73 -8.33
C TYR A 49 -1.02 -5.66 -7.35
N LEU A 50 -2.30 -5.70 -6.97
CA LEU A 50 -2.86 -4.76 -6.02
C LEU A 50 -2.18 -4.90 -4.65
N ALA A 51 -1.97 -3.76 -3.99
CA ALA A 51 -1.28 -3.69 -2.71
C ALA A 51 -2.22 -3.26 -1.59
N ILE A 52 -1.95 -3.73 -0.35
CA ILE A 52 -2.71 -3.37 0.85
C ILE A 52 -1.82 -3.45 2.11
N SER A 53 -2.11 -2.63 3.10
CA SER A 53 -1.55 -2.76 4.44
C SER A 53 -2.25 -3.87 5.22
N TYR A 54 -1.47 -4.69 5.94
CA TYR A 54 -1.98 -5.86 6.62
C TYR A 54 -1.40 -6.02 8.04
N GLY A 55 -2.28 -6.06 9.02
CA GLY A 55 -1.99 -6.49 10.39
C GLY A 55 -2.74 -7.78 10.71
N GLY A 56 -4.06 -7.83 10.45
CA GLY A 56 -4.88 -9.04 10.61
C GLY A 56 -5.12 -9.46 12.05
N TYR A 57 -4.80 -8.59 13.02
CA TYR A 57 -5.05 -8.85 14.44
C TYR A 57 -6.54 -8.96 14.71
N ARG A 58 -6.92 -9.96 15.52
CA ARG A 58 -8.32 -10.27 15.86
C ARG A 58 -8.66 -9.93 17.31
N SER A 59 -7.66 -9.54 18.10
CA SER A 59 -7.76 -9.17 19.51
C SER A 59 -7.53 -7.67 19.71
N PRO A 60 -8.06 -7.05 20.77
CA PRO A 60 -7.74 -5.68 21.14
C PRO A 60 -6.33 -5.50 21.74
N SER A 61 -5.44 -6.49 21.63
CA SER A 61 -4.03 -6.42 22.01
C SER A 61 -3.16 -7.13 20.97
N ARG A 62 -2.03 -6.52 20.64
CA ARG A 62 -0.98 -7.16 19.81
C ARG A 62 -0.20 -8.25 20.55
N ASP A 63 -0.36 -8.40 21.85
CA ASP A 63 0.23 -9.53 22.59
C ASP A 63 -0.39 -10.87 22.16
N ILE A 64 -1.62 -10.82 21.65
CA ILE A 64 -2.28 -11.98 21.05
C ILE A 64 -2.10 -11.91 19.54
N GLN A 65 -1.09 -12.64 19.07
CA GLN A 65 -0.75 -12.70 17.65
C GLN A 65 -1.74 -13.57 16.87
N PRO A 66 -2.10 -13.21 15.63
CA PRO A 66 -2.88 -14.10 14.78
C PRO A 66 -2.07 -15.38 14.51
N THR A 67 -2.77 -16.50 14.54
CA THR A 67 -2.20 -17.81 14.20
C THR A 67 -1.90 -17.90 12.69
N ILE A 68 -1.05 -18.85 12.30
CA ILE A 68 -0.74 -19.08 10.87
C ILE A 68 -2.00 -19.44 10.09
N GLU A 69 -2.90 -20.24 10.66
CA GLU A 69 -4.16 -20.61 9.99
C GLU A 69 -5.10 -19.40 9.83
N GLU A 70 -5.19 -18.52 10.83
CA GLU A 70 -5.94 -17.27 10.72
C GLU A 70 -5.35 -16.34 9.65
N ILE A 71 -4.02 -16.27 9.55
CA ILE A 71 -3.35 -15.51 8.49
C ILE A 71 -3.62 -16.13 7.13
N LYS A 72 -3.60 -17.47 6.99
CA LYS A 72 -3.94 -18.15 5.73
C LYS A 72 -5.39 -17.88 5.30
N GLU A 73 -6.36 -17.83 6.25
CA GLU A 73 -7.73 -17.42 5.93
C GLU A 73 -7.72 -16.02 5.29
N ASP A 74 -7.07 -15.05 5.95
CA ASP A 74 -7.00 -13.67 5.48
C ASP A 74 -6.28 -13.57 4.12
N MET A 75 -5.17 -14.31 3.92
CA MET A 75 -4.44 -14.33 2.65
C MET A 75 -5.29 -14.86 1.48
N LYS A 76 -6.09 -15.90 1.71
CA LYS A 76 -7.02 -16.44 0.69
C LYS A 76 -8.09 -15.42 0.32
N ILE A 77 -8.64 -14.70 1.29
CA ILE A 77 -9.61 -13.62 1.05
C ILE A 77 -8.99 -12.50 0.22
N LEU A 78 -7.81 -12.01 0.61
CA LEU A 78 -7.11 -10.92 -0.06
C LEU A 78 -6.67 -11.32 -1.48
N ASN A 79 -6.15 -12.53 -1.66
CA ASN A 79 -5.76 -13.04 -2.97
C ASN A 79 -6.95 -13.15 -3.93
N ALA A 80 -8.12 -13.60 -3.43
CA ALA A 80 -9.35 -13.71 -4.22
C ALA A 80 -9.82 -12.35 -4.77
N MET A 81 -9.54 -11.23 -4.08
CA MET A 81 -9.87 -9.88 -4.55
C MET A 81 -8.74 -9.21 -5.35
N GLY A 82 -7.69 -9.95 -5.71
CA GLY A 82 -6.59 -9.47 -6.54
C GLY A 82 -5.46 -8.79 -5.75
N ILE A 83 -5.49 -8.81 -4.43
CA ILE A 83 -4.38 -8.32 -3.60
C ILE A 83 -3.24 -9.33 -3.67
N LYS A 84 -2.08 -8.87 -4.14
CA LYS A 84 -0.87 -9.69 -4.26
C LYS A 84 0.34 -9.11 -3.55
N ILE A 85 0.27 -7.88 -3.05
CA ILE A 85 1.36 -7.27 -2.30
C ILE A 85 0.82 -6.83 -0.94
N LEU A 86 1.44 -7.34 0.12
CA LEU A 86 1.13 -6.95 1.50
C LEU A 86 2.22 -6.04 2.04
N ARG A 87 1.84 -5.06 2.87
CA ARG A 87 2.76 -4.29 3.68
C ARG A 87 2.62 -4.66 5.14
N THR A 88 3.75 -4.97 5.80
CA THR A 88 3.90 -5.13 7.24
C THR A 88 4.69 -3.96 7.84
N TYR A 89 4.81 -3.86 9.17
CA TYR A 89 5.30 -2.64 9.84
C TYR A 89 6.55 -2.84 10.69
N ASN A 90 6.78 -4.05 11.19
CA ASN A 90 7.92 -4.39 12.04
C ASN A 90 8.22 -5.88 11.94
N VAL A 91 9.39 -6.30 12.43
CA VAL A 91 9.83 -7.70 12.44
C VAL A 91 10.14 -8.23 13.84
N HIS A 92 10.17 -7.38 14.86
CA HIS A 92 10.37 -7.82 16.24
C HIS A 92 9.17 -8.59 16.82
N LEU A 93 7.97 -8.34 16.30
CA LEU A 93 6.80 -9.13 16.62
C LEU A 93 6.71 -10.36 15.71
N PRO A 94 6.18 -11.49 16.18
CA PRO A 94 6.03 -12.70 15.36
C PRO A 94 5.16 -12.54 14.11
N HIS A 95 4.36 -11.48 14.03
CA HIS A 95 3.42 -11.21 12.95
C HIS A 95 4.07 -11.33 11.56
N ALA A 96 5.14 -10.56 11.30
CA ALA A 96 5.77 -10.57 9.97
C ALA A 96 6.32 -11.94 9.58
N SER A 97 7.00 -12.64 10.50
CA SER A 97 7.50 -14.00 10.24
C SER A 97 6.38 -15.00 10.00
N ASN A 98 5.25 -14.88 10.73
CA ASN A 98 4.06 -15.71 10.53
C ASN A 98 3.39 -15.44 9.18
N VAL A 99 3.33 -14.18 8.73
CA VAL A 99 2.84 -13.82 7.38
C VAL A 99 3.69 -14.48 6.30
N LEU A 100 5.01 -14.37 6.38
CA LEU A 100 5.93 -14.98 5.41
C LEU A 100 5.78 -16.51 5.39
N LYS A 101 5.67 -17.13 6.56
CA LYS A 101 5.45 -18.58 6.68
C LYS A 101 4.12 -18.99 6.08
N ALA A 102 3.02 -18.29 6.40
CA ALA A 102 1.68 -18.56 5.85
C ALA A 102 1.67 -18.48 4.31
N ILE A 103 2.28 -17.44 3.73
CA ILE A 103 2.40 -17.28 2.28
C ILE A 103 3.20 -18.46 1.69
N LYS A 104 4.34 -18.82 2.30
CA LYS A 104 5.16 -19.96 1.83
C LYS A 104 4.37 -21.27 1.82
N GLU A 105 3.62 -21.55 2.88
CA GLU A 105 2.78 -22.74 2.97
C GLU A 105 1.66 -22.73 1.92
N LEU A 106 0.96 -21.61 1.74
CA LEU A 106 -0.06 -21.47 0.71
C LEU A 106 0.48 -21.66 -0.71
N LYS A 107 1.69 -21.15 -1.00
CA LYS A 107 2.38 -21.39 -2.28
C LYS A 107 2.78 -22.86 -2.49
N GLN A 108 2.95 -23.63 -1.41
CA GLN A 108 3.20 -25.08 -1.47
C GLN A 108 1.89 -25.86 -1.67
N GLU A 109 0.78 -25.41 -1.06
CA GLU A 109 -0.55 -26.00 -1.19
C GLU A 109 -1.13 -25.73 -2.59
N ASP A 110 -0.95 -24.54 -3.15
CA ASP A 110 -1.43 -24.13 -4.48
C ASP A 110 -0.31 -23.39 -5.24
N SER A 111 0.18 -24.01 -6.30
CA SER A 111 1.23 -23.43 -7.17
C SER A 111 0.80 -22.16 -7.92
N ASN A 112 -0.52 -21.86 -7.98
CA ASN A 112 -1.06 -20.64 -8.56
C ASN A 112 -1.21 -19.51 -7.52
N PHE A 113 -1.10 -19.83 -6.23
CA PHE A 113 -1.14 -18.80 -5.19
C PHE A 113 0.05 -17.87 -5.32
N GLU A 114 -0.22 -16.58 -5.41
CA GLU A 114 0.80 -15.56 -5.64
C GLU A 114 0.61 -14.39 -4.67
N MET A 115 1.61 -14.16 -3.81
CA MET A 115 1.62 -13.07 -2.86
C MET A 115 3.07 -12.70 -2.50
N TYR A 116 3.32 -11.41 -2.36
CA TYR A 116 4.61 -10.78 -2.04
C TYR A 116 4.47 -9.83 -0.86
N VAL A 117 5.59 -9.47 -0.26
CA VAL A 117 5.61 -8.65 0.95
C VAL A 117 6.58 -7.47 0.79
N MET A 118 6.09 -6.29 1.10
CA MET A 118 6.85 -5.13 1.54
C MET A 118 7.04 -5.27 3.06
N LEU A 119 8.23 -5.69 3.45
CA LEU A 119 8.57 -5.95 4.84
C LEU A 119 8.98 -4.64 5.52
N GLY A 120 8.21 -4.22 6.51
CA GLY A 120 8.51 -3.04 7.32
C GLY A 120 9.59 -3.34 8.36
N ILE A 121 10.51 -2.39 8.52
CA ILE A 121 11.59 -2.39 9.50
C ILE A 121 11.33 -1.21 10.42
N TRP A 122 10.94 -1.46 11.66
CA TRP A 122 10.64 -0.38 12.60
C TRP A 122 11.92 0.35 13.01
N ILE A 123 11.94 1.66 12.84
CA ILE A 123 13.04 2.52 13.26
C ILE A 123 12.45 3.61 14.16
N ASP A 124 13.08 3.81 15.32
CA ASP A 124 12.71 4.85 16.26
C ASP A 124 13.94 5.49 16.93
N CYS A 125 13.70 6.63 17.59
CA CYS A 125 14.74 7.36 18.30
C CYS A 125 15.05 6.74 19.68
N LYS A 126 16.13 7.18 20.27
CA LYS A 126 16.48 6.85 21.67
C LYS A 126 15.35 7.31 22.61
N ASN A 127 15.03 6.51 23.61
CA ASN A 127 13.94 6.70 24.57
C ASN A 127 12.53 6.75 23.94
N ALA A 128 12.35 6.30 22.69
CA ALA A 128 11.04 6.27 22.04
C ALA A 128 10.02 5.48 22.87
N PHE A 129 8.85 6.09 23.12
CA PHE A 129 7.74 5.55 23.91
C PHE A 129 8.03 5.24 25.40
N ASP A 130 9.25 5.46 25.89
CA ASP A 130 9.64 5.20 27.28
C ASP A 130 10.24 6.46 27.91
N TRP A 131 9.40 7.25 28.53
CA TRP A 131 9.75 8.51 29.21
C TRP A 131 10.45 8.31 30.57
N SER A 132 10.61 7.05 31.04
CA SER A 132 11.26 6.76 32.32
C SER A 132 12.77 7.04 32.29
N ASN A 133 13.38 6.99 31.10
CA ASN A 133 14.80 7.22 30.86
C ASN A 133 15.12 8.61 30.27
N GLY A 134 14.14 9.49 30.25
CA GLY A 134 14.24 10.84 29.67
C GLY A 134 13.29 11.02 28.47
N GLU A 135 13.28 12.23 27.92
CA GLU A 135 12.52 12.55 26.71
C GLU A 135 13.11 11.83 25.48
N PRO A 136 12.30 11.59 24.44
CA PRO A 136 12.80 11.08 23.16
C PRO A 136 13.91 11.95 22.60
N ASP A 137 15.04 11.35 22.24
CA ASP A 137 16.18 12.03 21.63
C ASP A 137 16.18 11.72 20.12
N HIS A 138 15.69 12.66 19.34
CA HIS A 138 15.44 12.49 17.90
C HIS A 138 16.73 12.51 17.06
N ASP A 139 17.86 12.93 17.64
CA ASP A 139 19.16 12.95 16.97
C ASP A 139 19.92 11.64 17.17
N GLU A 140 19.52 10.81 18.14
CA GLU A 140 20.07 9.48 18.41
C GLU A 140 19.07 8.37 18.10
N GLU A 141 19.58 7.29 17.53
CA GLU A 141 18.75 6.11 17.26
C GLU A 141 18.61 5.20 18.49
N SER A 142 17.50 4.44 18.53
CA SER A 142 17.26 3.41 19.53
C SER A 142 18.21 2.22 19.36
N GLU A 143 18.64 1.61 20.47
CA GLU A 143 19.39 0.35 20.48
C GLU A 143 18.63 -0.82 19.85
N ARG A 144 17.31 -0.70 19.68
CA ARG A 144 16.45 -1.69 19.00
C ARG A 144 16.65 -1.72 17.50
N ASN A 145 16.99 -0.59 16.86
CA ASN A 145 17.10 -0.47 15.41
C ASN A 145 18.07 -1.47 14.77
N PRO A 146 19.30 -1.67 15.28
CA PRO A 146 20.21 -2.69 14.74
C PRO A 146 19.64 -4.12 14.80
N VAL A 147 18.87 -4.43 15.85
CA VAL A 147 18.25 -5.75 16.01
C VAL A 147 17.13 -5.94 14.99
N GLU A 148 16.29 -4.94 14.84
CA GLU A 148 15.18 -4.91 13.87
C GLU A 148 15.70 -5.10 12.44
N VAL A 149 16.73 -4.35 12.04
CA VAL A 149 17.37 -4.47 10.72
C VAL A 149 17.98 -5.86 10.52
N LYS A 150 18.69 -6.40 11.52
CA LYS A 150 19.28 -7.74 11.45
C LYS A 150 18.22 -8.83 11.26
N MET A 151 17.08 -8.73 11.95
CA MET A 151 15.96 -9.65 11.81
C MET A 151 15.33 -9.55 10.42
N ALA A 152 15.14 -8.36 9.89
CA ALA A 152 14.59 -8.15 8.55
C ALA A 152 15.51 -8.73 7.45
N VAL A 153 16.83 -8.58 7.60
CA VAL A 153 17.82 -9.19 6.70
C VAL A 153 17.73 -10.74 6.76
N ALA A 154 17.60 -11.31 7.95
CA ALA A 154 17.46 -12.75 8.13
C ALA A 154 16.19 -13.28 7.46
N LEU A 155 15.04 -12.63 7.69
CA LEU A 155 13.76 -13.00 7.06
C LEU A 155 13.82 -12.85 5.53
N THR A 156 14.46 -11.82 5.01
CA THR A 156 14.62 -11.64 3.57
C THR A 156 15.45 -12.76 2.94
N LYS A 157 16.51 -13.22 3.63
CA LYS A 157 17.33 -14.35 3.19
C LYS A 157 16.58 -15.68 3.27
N GLU A 158 15.68 -15.86 4.24
CA GLU A 158 14.86 -17.07 4.40
C GLU A 158 13.70 -17.15 3.39
N TYR A 159 13.13 -15.98 3.01
CA TYR A 159 11.96 -15.87 2.12
C TYR A 159 12.23 -15.00 0.88
N PRO A 160 13.33 -15.22 0.11
CA PRO A 160 13.74 -14.32 -0.97
C PRO A 160 12.72 -14.24 -2.12
N GLU A 161 11.89 -15.27 -2.28
CA GLU A 161 10.83 -15.31 -3.30
C GLU A 161 9.56 -14.56 -2.90
N ILE A 162 9.43 -14.18 -1.62
CA ILE A 162 8.24 -13.53 -1.06
C ILE A 162 8.54 -12.07 -0.72
N VAL A 163 9.65 -11.79 -0.03
CA VAL A 163 10.06 -10.42 0.31
C VAL A 163 10.63 -9.76 -0.94
N LYS A 164 9.97 -8.71 -1.41
CA LYS A 164 10.38 -7.95 -2.60
C LYS A 164 10.78 -6.52 -2.29
N ILE A 165 10.33 -5.99 -1.17
CA ILE A 165 10.62 -4.63 -0.74
C ILE A 165 10.98 -4.64 0.75
N LEU A 166 11.98 -3.83 1.11
CA LEU A 166 12.27 -3.45 2.50
C LEU A 166 11.94 -1.97 2.69
N ALA A 167 11.10 -1.67 3.68
CA ALA A 167 10.75 -0.31 4.07
C ALA A 167 11.39 0.03 5.41
N VAL A 168 12.41 0.88 5.40
CA VAL A 168 13.17 1.32 6.57
C VAL A 168 12.44 2.47 7.25
N GLY A 169 11.84 2.22 8.39
CA GLY A 169 10.99 3.15 9.12
C GLY A 169 9.54 3.17 8.60
N ASN A 170 8.64 3.55 9.49
CA ASN A 170 7.24 3.85 9.22
C ASN A 170 6.90 5.18 9.87
N GLU A 171 6.66 6.22 9.04
CA GLU A 171 6.47 7.59 9.52
C GLU A 171 7.53 8.00 10.56
N ALA A 172 8.76 7.53 10.29
CA ALA A 172 9.85 7.67 11.22
C ALA A 172 10.54 9.04 11.14
N MET A 173 10.30 9.82 10.08
CA MET A 173 10.91 11.15 9.91
C MET A 173 9.90 12.28 10.11
N VAL A 174 8.62 11.97 10.31
CA VAL A 174 7.58 12.99 10.45
C VAL A 174 7.58 13.60 11.83
N LYS A 175 7.82 14.91 11.93
CA LYS A 175 8.12 15.63 13.19
C LYS A 175 6.97 15.65 14.20
N TRP A 176 5.71 15.49 13.79
CA TRP A 176 4.59 15.39 14.75
C TRP A 176 4.54 14.05 15.48
N ALA A 177 5.27 13.02 15.01
CA ALA A 177 5.43 11.76 15.73
C ALA A 177 6.44 11.89 16.89
N THR A 178 6.24 12.88 17.76
CA THR A 178 7.16 13.31 18.81
C THR A 178 7.58 12.21 19.78
N ALA A 179 6.82 11.11 19.85
CA ALA A 179 7.15 9.97 20.69
C ALA A 179 8.29 9.10 20.14
N TYR A 180 8.64 9.21 18.83
CA TYR A 180 9.56 8.24 18.21
C TYR A 180 10.30 8.69 16.96
N TYR A 181 10.01 9.86 16.36
CA TYR A 181 10.64 10.22 15.10
C TYR A 181 12.17 10.33 15.21
N VAL A 182 12.85 10.13 14.08
CA VAL A 182 14.31 10.27 13.95
C VAL A 182 14.64 11.27 12.85
N GLN A 183 15.85 11.83 12.89
CA GLN A 183 16.37 12.62 11.77
C GLN A 183 16.59 11.73 10.53
N PRO A 184 16.45 12.28 9.30
CA PRO A 184 16.65 11.53 8.05
C PRO A 184 17.99 10.81 7.95
N GLY A 185 19.03 11.29 8.63
CA GLY A 185 20.35 10.66 8.68
C GLY A 185 20.35 9.26 9.28
N VAL A 186 19.47 8.97 10.24
CA VAL A 186 19.31 7.62 10.82
C VAL A 186 18.73 6.68 9.78
N ILE A 187 17.70 7.09 9.06
CA ILE A 187 17.09 6.29 7.98
C ILE A 187 18.10 6.07 6.85
N LEU A 188 18.79 7.11 6.43
CA LEU A 188 19.85 7.06 5.41
C LEU A 188 20.95 6.05 5.76
N LYS A 189 21.41 6.02 7.01
CA LYS A 189 22.38 5.03 7.51
C LYS A 189 21.92 3.60 7.21
N TRP A 190 20.68 3.27 7.57
CA TRP A 190 20.16 1.91 7.41
C TRP A 190 19.81 1.57 5.97
N VAL A 191 19.31 2.52 5.19
CA VAL A 191 19.12 2.35 3.74
C VAL A 191 20.45 2.04 3.06
N ASN A 192 21.51 2.80 3.34
CA ASN A 192 22.84 2.58 2.79
C ASN A 192 23.39 1.21 3.20
N HIS A 193 23.25 0.81 4.47
CA HIS A 193 23.66 -0.52 4.94
C HIS A 193 22.99 -1.64 4.13
N LEU A 194 21.67 -1.57 3.92
CA LEU A 194 20.94 -2.57 3.14
C LEU A 194 21.30 -2.55 1.65
N GLN A 195 21.55 -1.35 1.07
CA GLN A 195 22.04 -1.23 -0.31
C GLN A 195 23.46 -1.85 -0.46
N ASP A 196 24.30 -1.73 0.56
CA ASP A 196 25.64 -2.36 0.54
C ASP A 196 25.54 -3.88 0.65
N LEU A 197 24.66 -4.44 1.49
CA LEU A 197 24.38 -5.88 1.52
C LEU A 197 23.86 -6.38 0.16
N LYS A 198 23.04 -5.60 -0.53
CA LYS A 198 22.57 -5.92 -1.88
C LYS A 198 23.71 -5.93 -2.90
N LYS A 199 24.63 -4.93 -2.86
CA LYS A 199 25.82 -4.88 -3.71
C LYS A 199 26.78 -6.05 -3.46
N GLN A 200 26.94 -6.47 -2.20
CA GLN A 200 27.76 -7.61 -1.79
C GLN A 200 27.14 -8.97 -2.15
N GLY A 201 25.88 -8.98 -2.63
CA GLY A 201 25.16 -10.22 -2.97
C GLY A 201 24.60 -10.97 -1.76
N GLU A 202 24.57 -10.35 -0.59
CA GLU A 202 23.97 -10.90 0.62
C GLU A 202 22.45 -10.77 0.61
N LEU A 203 21.91 -9.78 -0.11
CA LEU A 203 20.49 -9.61 -0.39
C LEU A 203 20.21 -9.73 -1.89
N PRO A 204 18.99 -10.13 -2.28
CA PRO A 204 18.60 -10.23 -3.69
C PRO A 204 18.81 -8.91 -4.45
N LYS A 205 19.35 -8.98 -5.67
CA LYS A 205 19.58 -7.79 -6.49
C LYS A 205 18.28 -7.12 -6.95
N ASP A 206 17.22 -7.90 -7.09
CA ASP A 206 15.86 -7.51 -7.49
C ASP A 206 14.98 -7.02 -6.32
N LEU A 207 15.55 -6.95 -5.11
CA LEU A 207 14.93 -6.37 -3.93
C LEU A 207 14.98 -4.84 -4.00
N TRP A 208 13.88 -4.16 -3.73
CA TRP A 208 13.87 -2.70 -3.59
C TRP A 208 13.89 -2.27 -2.12
N ILE A 209 14.64 -1.20 -1.85
CA ILE A 209 14.82 -0.62 -0.53
C ILE A 209 14.29 0.81 -0.55
N THR A 210 13.44 1.14 0.41
CA THR A 210 12.83 2.46 0.58
C THR A 210 12.71 2.81 2.06
N SER A 211 12.24 4.01 2.36
CA SER A 211 11.56 4.36 3.61
C SER A 211 10.09 4.62 3.28
N SER A 212 9.19 4.41 4.23
CA SER A 212 7.76 4.64 4.02
C SER A 212 7.28 5.69 5.01
N ASP A 213 7.04 6.91 4.49
CA ASP A 213 6.85 8.08 5.34
C ASP A 213 5.87 9.09 4.73
N ASN A 214 5.44 10.03 5.54
CA ASN A 214 4.52 11.08 5.15
C ASN A 214 5.08 11.97 4.03
N PHE A 215 4.21 12.51 3.17
CA PHE A 215 4.60 13.39 2.07
C PHE A 215 5.46 14.57 2.55
N ALA A 216 5.17 15.10 3.74
CA ALA A 216 5.94 16.21 4.32
C ALA A 216 7.40 15.83 4.55
N SER A 217 7.65 14.66 5.11
CA SER A 217 8.99 14.11 5.39
C SER A 217 9.79 13.83 4.11
N TRP A 218 9.11 13.57 3.00
CA TRP A 218 9.72 13.43 1.68
C TRP A 218 9.96 14.77 0.95
N GLY A 219 9.87 15.89 1.69
CA GLY A 219 10.10 17.23 1.17
C GLY A 219 8.90 17.88 0.50
N GLY A 220 7.72 17.24 0.52
CA GLY A 220 6.48 17.84 0.04
C GLY A 220 5.82 18.80 1.04
N GLY A 221 6.33 18.87 2.28
CA GLY A 221 5.87 19.78 3.33
C GLY A 221 6.65 21.10 3.38
N SER A 222 6.83 21.64 4.60
CA SER A 222 7.56 22.86 4.84
C SER A 222 9.07 22.70 4.63
N GLU A 223 9.78 23.83 4.41
CA GLU A 223 11.23 23.88 4.17
C GLU A 223 12.07 23.27 5.33
N GLU A 224 11.50 23.16 6.51
CA GLU A 224 12.18 22.52 7.65
C GLU A 224 12.54 21.04 7.43
N TYR A 225 11.90 20.38 6.45
CA TYR A 225 12.25 19.02 6.03
C TYR A 225 13.34 18.99 4.96
N HIS A 226 13.69 20.12 4.33
CA HIS A 226 14.68 20.21 3.26
C HIS A 226 16.10 20.24 3.84
N VAL A 227 16.55 19.09 4.33
CA VAL A 227 17.89 18.91 4.92
C VAL A 227 18.77 18.02 4.05
N GLU A 228 20.10 18.19 4.16
CA GLU A 228 21.08 17.48 3.31
C GLU A 228 20.92 15.94 3.38
N ASP A 229 20.61 15.40 4.57
CA ASP A 229 20.43 13.95 4.73
C ASP A 229 19.16 13.44 4.05
N LEU A 230 18.09 14.24 3.96
CA LEU A 230 16.93 13.89 3.15
C LEU A 230 17.27 13.85 1.66
N GLU A 231 18.05 14.82 1.16
CA GLU A 231 18.50 14.80 -0.24
C GLU A 231 19.31 13.56 -0.57
N LYS A 232 20.24 13.17 0.34
CA LYS A 232 21.01 11.93 0.21
C LYS A 232 20.12 10.69 0.26
N LEU A 233 19.12 10.69 1.16
CA LEU A 233 18.17 9.57 1.30
C LEU A 233 17.34 9.39 0.03
N ILE A 234 16.81 10.46 -0.56
CA ILE A 234 16.08 10.43 -1.84
C ILE A 234 16.94 9.83 -2.95
N LYS A 235 18.26 10.10 -2.94
CA LYS A 235 19.21 9.50 -3.89
C LYS A 235 19.52 8.03 -3.60
N ALA A 236 19.46 7.59 -2.34
CA ALA A 236 19.86 6.27 -1.90
C ALA A 236 18.75 5.20 -2.04
N VAL A 237 17.48 5.55 -1.84
CA VAL A 237 16.35 4.63 -1.98
C VAL A 237 16.12 4.18 -3.43
N ASP A 238 15.54 3.01 -3.65
CA ASP A 238 15.17 2.55 -5.00
C ASP A 238 13.92 3.29 -5.53
N TYR A 239 13.01 3.68 -4.64
CA TYR A 239 11.80 4.47 -4.92
C TYR A 239 11.33 5.22 -3.66
N ILE A 240 10.42 6.18 -3.81
CA ILE A 240 9.79 6.88 -2.68
C ILE A 240 8.46 6.19 -2.33
N SER A 241 8.33 5.73 -1.09
CA SER A 241 7.09 5.21 -0.53
C SER A 241 6.41 6.31 0.30
N MET A 242 5.43 6.99 -0.30
CA MET A 242 4.81 8.19 0.24
C MET A 242 3.47 7.89 0.92
N HIS A 243 3.26 8.44 2.11
CA HIS A 243 1.95 8.43 2.78
C HIS A 243 1.17 9.73 2.53
N THR A 244 -0.13 9.60 2.38
CA THR A 244 -1.07 10.72 2.24
C THR A 244 -2.40 10.39 2.91
N TYR A 245 -2.86 11.24 3.83
CA TYR A 245 -4.06 11.02 4.62
C TYR A 245 -4.99 12.24 4.64
N PRO A 246 -5.67 12.56 3.52
CA PRO A 246 -6.66 13.64 3.49
C PRO A 246 -7.75 13.48 4.56
N MET A 247 -8.05 12.25 4.99
CA MET A 247 -9.05 12.05 6.06
C MET A 247 -8.67 12.81 7.34
N HIS A 248 -7.42 12.70 7.78
CA HIS A 248 -6.95 13.43 8.97
C HIS A 248 -6.99 14.94 8.75
N ASP A 249 -6.66 15.39 7.55
CA ASP A 249 -6.68 16.80 7.17
C ASP A 249 -8.10 17.39 7.03
N THR A 250 -9.14 16.57 7.04
CA THR A 250 -10.53 17.08 7.17
C THR A 250 -10.75 17.82 8.49
N HIS A 251 -9.94 17.52 9.53
CA HIS A 251 -9.93 18.19 10.81
C HIS A 251 -8.74 19.15 10.98
N TYR A 252 -7.51 18.67 10.68
CA TYR A 252 -6.28 19.43 10.96
C TYR A 252 -5.99 20.52 9.92
N ASN A 253 -6.31 20.28 8.64
CA ASN A 253 -6.05 21.20 7.51
C ASN A 253 -7.25 21.25 6.56
N PRO A 254 -8.44 21.68 7.00
CA PRO A 254 -9.72 21.47 6.29
C PRO A 254 -9.94 22.38 5.08
N VAL A 255 -8.88 22.95 4.48
CA VAL A 255 -8.99 23.90 3.36
C VAL A 255 -9.73 23.33 2.13
N PHE A 256 -9.70 22.03 1.92
CA PHE A 256 -10.38 21.33 0.82
C PHE A 256 -11.73 20.73 1.23
N TRP A 257 -12.00 20.60 2.54
CA TRP A 257 -13.14 19.87 3.09
C TRP A 257 -14.36 20.74 3.32
N GLY A 258 -15.54 20.14 3.22
CA GLY A 258 -16.83 20.81 3.41
C GLY A 258 -17.64 20.96 2.12
N VAL A 259 -18.89 21.38 2.23
CA VAL A 259 -19.78 21.72 1.11
C VAL A 259 -19.55 23.18 0.71
N LEU A 260 -19.35 23.45 -0.57
CA LEU A 260 -19.18 24.83 -1.06
C LEU A 260 -20.54 25.54 -1.23
N ASP A 261 -20.55 26.86 -1.21
CA ASP A 261 -21.75 27.66 -1.45
C ASP A 261 -22.43 27.29 -2.79
N SER A 262 -21.65 27.04 -3.83
CA SER A 262 -22.14 26.60 -5.14
C SER A 262 -22.74 25.20 -5.17
N GLU A 263 -22.56 24.41 -4.10
CA GLU A 263 -23.02 23.03 -3.97
C GLU A 263 -24.26 22.89 -3.07
N THR A 264 -24.78 24.00 -2.52
CA THR A 264 -25.89 23.98 -1.54
C THR A 264 -27.17 23.36 -2.08
N GLU A 265 -27.46 23.54 -3.38
CA GLU A 265 -28.63 22.98 -4.05
C GLU A 265 -28.46 21.54 -4.55
N LEU A 266 -27.26 20.97 -4.44
CA LEU A 266 -27.02 19.60 -4.83
C LEU A 266 -27.71 18.62 -3.87
N SER A 267 -28.01 17.42 -4.35
CA SER A 267 -28.49 16.31 -3.51
C SER A 267 -27.45 15.89 -2.46
N LYS A 268 -27.89 15.14 -1.44
CA LYS A 268 -27.03 14.61 -0.38
C LYS A 268 -25.77 13.92 -0.94
N THR A 269 -25.96 13.03 -1.91
CA THR A 269 -24.86 12.25 -2.50
C THR A 269 -23.94 13.11 -3.34
N GLU A 270 -24.47 14.02 -4.16
CA GLU A 270 -23.65 14.90 -4.98
C GLU A 270 -22.76 15.83 -4.15
N LYS A 271 -23.25 16.35 -3.01
CA LYS A 271 -22.44 17.12 -2.05
C LYS A 271 -21.27 16.32 -1.53
N ILE A 272 -21.52 15.06 -1.16
CA ILE A 272 -20.50 14.16 -0.64
C ILE A 272 -19.50 13.80 -1.74
N ASP A 273 -19.96 13.45 -2.93
CA ASP A 273 -19.12 13.09 -4.07
C ASP A 273 -18.17 14.24 -4.44
N ALA A 274 -18.68 15.49 -4.44
CA ALA A 274 -17.87 16.68 -4.68
C ALA A 274 -16.80 16.88 -3.60
N ALA A 275 -17.14 16.72 -2.31
CA ALA A 275 -16.18 16.81 -1.21
C ALA A 275 -15.10 15.71 -1.30
N MET A 276 -15.50 14.48 -1.60
CA MET A 276 -14.57 13.34 -1.75
C MET A 276 -13.65 13.49 -2.98
N LEU A 277 -14.16 14.10 -4.06
CA LEU A 277 -13.30 14.43 -5.21
C LEU A 277 -12.25 15.48 -4.84
N ARG A 278 -12.57 16.47 -3.98
CA ARG A 278 -11.60 17.43 -3.44
C ARG A 278 -10.58 16.74 -2.54
N ALA A 279 -10.99 15.78 -1.71
CA ALA A 279 -10.07 14.99 -0.90
C ALA A 279 -9.05 14.21 -1.77
N LYS A 280 -9.52 13.57 -2.87
CA LYS A 280 -8.64 12.96 -3.85
C LYS A 280 -7.66 13.97 -4.46
N LYS A 281 -8.15 15.14 -4.90
CA LYS A 281 -7.30 16.20 -5.48
C LYS A 281 -6.24 16.69 -4.48
N TYR A 282 -6.59 16.75 -3.20
CA TYR A 282 -5.66 17.10 -2.13
C TYR A 282 -4.54 16.05 -1.98
N ALA A 283 -4.86 14.75 -2.01
CA ALA A 283 -3.83 13.70 -2.04
C ALA A 283 -2.91 13.83 -3.27
N VAL A 284 -3.48 14.13 -4.45
CA VAL A 284 -2.70 14.37 -5.67
C VAL A 284 -1.77 15.56 -5.51
N SER A 285 -2.23 16.67 -4.90
CA SER A 285 -1.37 17.85 -4.67
C SER A 285 -0.21 17.57 -3.72
N GLN A 286 -0.40 16.73 -2.71
CA GLN A 286 0.68 16.27 -1.83
C GLN A 286 1.70 15.43 -2.60
N TYR A 287 1.24 14.53 -3.47
CA TYR A 287 2.12 13.77 -4.38
C TYR A 287 2.90 14.71 -5.31
N ASP A 288 2.24 15.68 -5.93
CA ASP A 288 2.88 16.63 -6.85
C ASP A 288 3.96 17.45 -6.16
N SER A 289 3.77 17.80 -4.87
CA SER A 289 4.78 18.52 -4.08
C SER A 289 6.05 17.68 -3.85
N VAL A 290 5.91 16.37 -3.56
CA VAL A 290 7.05 15.45 -3.43
C VAL A 290 7.76 15.28 -4.79
N VAL A 291 7.00 15.14 -5.89
CA VAL A 291 7.57 15.08 -7.25
C VAL A 291 8.38 16.34 -7.55
N ALA A 292 7.85 17.52 -7.22
CA ALA A 292 8.52 18.80 -7.45
C ALA A 292 9.83 18.89 -6.67
N TYR A 293 9.83 18.54 -5.38
CA TYR A 293 11.04 18.53 -4.56
C TYR A 293 12.08 17.53 -5.08
N MET A 294 11.70 16.29 -5.32
CA MET A 294 12.61 15.28 -5.88
C MET A 294 13.26 15.76 -7.19
N LYS A 295 12.46 16.35 -8.10
CA LYS A 295 12.99 16.89 -9.37
C LYS A 295 13.93 18.08 -9.17
N SER A 296 13.71 18.94 -8.18
CA SER A 296 14.60 20.05 -7.86
C SER A 296 16.00 19.58 -7.45
N LEU A 297 16.09 18.34 -6.91
CA LEU A 297 17.35 17.67 -6.57
C LEU A 297 18.03 16.98 -7.77
N GLY A 298 17.46 17.08 -8.97
CA GLY A 298 17.91 16.38 -10.17
C GLY A 298 17.67 14.88 -10.14
N VAL A 299 16.74 14.40 -9.29
CA VAL A 299 16.41 12.97 -9.14
C VAL A 299 15.10 12.67 -9.85
N ASN A 300 15.02 11.50 -10.50
CA ASN A 300 13.81 10.97 -11.12
C ASN A 300 13.66 9.49 -10.76
N LYS A 301 12.83 9.18 -9.78
CA LYS A 301 12.55 7.83 -9.30
C LYS A 301 11.05 7.59 -9.25
N PRO A 302 10.60 6.32 -9.28
CA PRO A 302 9.20 5.99 -9.02
C PRO A 302 8.76 6.50 -7.64
N ILE A 303 7.52 6.94 -7.55
CA ILE A 303 6.84 7.23 -6.28
C ILE A 303 5.61 6.35 -6.23
N HIS A 304 5.46 5.56 -5.19
CA HIS A 304 4.27 4.77 -4.92
C HIS A 304 3.59 5.26 -3.63
N ILE A 305 2.28 5.10 -3.54
CA ILE A 305 1.55 5.42 -2.32
C ILE A 305 1.78 4.27 -1.34
N GLY A 306 2.67 4.52 -0.39
CA GLY A 306 3.08 3.57 0.65
C GLY A 306 2.03 3.36 1.71
N GLU A 307 1.18 4.39 1.93
CA GLU A 307 0.04 4.27 2.81
C GLU A 307 -0.97 5.38 2.54
N THR A 308 -2.25 5.02 2.52
CA THR A 308 -3.39 5.94 2.48
C THR A 308 -4.65 5.19 2.89
N GLY A 309 -5.60 5.87 3.49
CA GLY A 309 -6.84 5.24 3.92
C GLY A 309 -7.92 6.22 4.30
N TRP A 310 -9.09 5.68 4.58
CA TRP A 310 -10.26 6.43 5.04
C TRP A 310 -11.05 5.57 6.02
N ALA A 311 -11.22 6.04 7.26
CA ALA A 311 -11.99 5.29 8.26
C ALA A 311 -13.48 5.30 7.93
N SER A 312 -14.14 4.16 8.21
CA SER A 312 -15.59 4.02 8.02
C SER A 312 -16.41 4.50 9.23
N HIS A 313 -15.77 4.80 10.35
CA HIS A 313 -16.41 5.27 11.57
C HIS A 313 -15.45 6.09 12.41
N SER A 314 -15.99 7.10 13.10
CA SER A 314 -15.36 7.81 14.20
C SER A 314 -16.46 8.46 15.04
N ALA A 315 -16.30 8.45 16.35
CA ALA A 315 -17.22 9.15 17.26
C ALA A 315 -16.73 10.54 17.67
N GLU A 316 -15.55 10.96 17.19
CA GLU A 316 -14.89 12.20 17.64
C GLU A 316 -14.56 13.12 16.46
N LEU A 317 -13.32 13.56 16.34
CA LEU A 317 -12.84 14.58 15.39
C LEU A 317 -13.34 14.42 13.95
N TYR A 318 -13.63 13.21 13.50
CA TYR A 318 -14.03 12.91 12.12
C TYR A 318 -15.47 12.41 12.00
N GLY A 319 -16.16 12.22 13.12
CA GLY A 319 -17.55 11.77 13.20
C GLY A 319 -18.57 12.91 13.11
N ASP A 320 -19.76 12.65 13.65
CA ASP A 320 -20.91 13.56 13.65
C ASP A 320 -20.72 14.85 14.46
N SER A 321 -19.87 14.79 15.49
CA SER A 321 -19.49 15.95 16.32
C SER A 321 -18.26 16.70 15.78
N GLY A 322 -17.65 16.26 14.71
CA GLY A 322 -16.43 16.81 14.13
C GLY A 322 -16.57 17.12 12.64
N ALA A 323 -15.62 16.66 11.85
CA ALA A 323 -15.52 16.96 10.41
C ALA A 323 -16.57 16.24 9.54
N MET A 324 -17.42 15.35 10.09
CA MET A 324 -18.40 14.52 9.35
C MET A 324 -17.77 13.75 8.18
N ALA A 325 -16.51 13.32 8.37
CA ALA A 325 -15.71 12.71 7.33
C ALA A 325 -15.90 11.19 7.23
N THR A 326 -16.26 10.50 8.33
CA THR A 326 -16.22 9.06 8.41
C THR A 326 -17.58 8.40 8.24
N ASP A 327 -17.71 7.53 7.27
CA ASP A 327 -18.74 6.52 7.05
C ASP A 327 -18.29 5.58 5.92
N GLU A 328 -18.97 4.44 5.76
CA GLU A 328 -18.60 3.45 4.72
C GLU A 328 -18.81 3.96 3.28
N TYR A 329 -19.69 4.93 3.05
CA TYR A 329 -19.90 5.51 1.71
C TYR A 329 -18.69 6.35 1.28
N LYS A 330 -18.21 7.23 2.17
CA LYS A 330 -17.00 8.03 1.92
C LYS A 330 -15.75 7.17 1.84
N GLN A 331 -15.62 6.15 2.71
CA GLN A 331 -14.54 5.16 2.62
C GLN A 331 -14.51 4.52 1.23
N ALA A 332 -15.66 4.10 0.71
CA ALA A 332 -15.77 3.48 -0.62
C ALA A 332 -15.39 4.46 -1.75
N LEU A 333 -15.85 5.69 -1.70
CA LEU A 333 -15.48 6.72 -2.68
C LEU A 333 -13.97 6.96 -2.68
N TYR A 334 -13.37 7.12 -1.49
CA TYR A 334 -11.94 7.34 -1.37
C TYR A 334 -11.12 6.15 -1.88
N TYR A 335 -11.49 4.93 -1.48
CA TYR A 335 -10.85 3.71 -1.95
C TYR A 335 -10.84 3.64 -3.48
N ASN A 336 -12.00 3.84 -4.12
CA ASN A 336 -12.12 3.80 -5.57
C ASN A 336 -11.34 4.93 -6.23
N HIS A 337 -11.44 6.17 -5.75
CA HIS A 337 -10.69 7.32 -6.29
C HIS A 337 -9.18 7.11 -6.23
N MET A 338 -8.66 6.52 -5.14
CA MET A 338 -7.23 6.25 -5.00
C MET A 338 -6.80 5.10 -5.92
N ARG A 339 -7.59 4.02 -6.01
CA ARG A 339 -7.31 2.90 -6.94
C ARG A 339 -7.31 3.35 -8.40
N ASP A 340 -8.32 4.11 -8.81
CA ASP A 340 -8.43 4.62 -10.18
C ASP A 340 -7.23 5.51 -10.53
N TRP A 341 -6.89 6.44 -9.65
CA TRP A 341 -5.76 7.34 -9.88
C TRP A 341 -4.44 6.58 -9.94
N THR A 342 -4.15 5.75 -8.96
CA THR A 342 -2.86 5.07 -8.87
C THR A 342 -2.68 4.03 -9.97
N ASN A 343 -3.73 3.28 -10.33
CA ASN A 343 -3.69 2.35 -11.46
C ASN A 343 -3.45 3.07 -12.80
N ALA A 344 -4.15 4.19 -13.03
CA ALA A 344 -3.95 4.99 -14.24
C ALA A 344 -2.56 5.61 -14.33
N ALA A 345 -1.93 5.90 -13.19
CA ALA A 345 -0.59 6.48 -13.11
C ALA A 345 0.54 5.43 -13.05
N GLY A 346 0.23 4.13 -13.09
CA GLY A 346 1.22 3.06 -12.93
C GLY A 346 1.88 3.04 -11.56
N MET A 347 1.12 3.35 -10.51
CA MET A 347 1.58 3.37 -9.13
C MET A 347 0.91 2.27 -8.30
N SER A 348 1.65 1.64 -7.40
CA SER A 348 1.04 0.85 -6.33
C SER A 348 0.43 1.76 -5.27
N CYS A 349 -0.69 1.31 -4.69
CA CYS A 349 -1.34 1.94 -3.56
C CYS A 349 -1.52 0.91 -2.45
N PHE A 350 -0.72 1.01 -1.40
CA PHE A 350 -0.88 0.23 -0.18
C PHE A 350 -2.00 0.86 0.64
N TYR A 351 -3.24 0.48 0.29
CA TYR A 351 -4.42 1.00 0.99
C TYR A 351 -4.44 0.52 2.44
N PHE A 352 -4.67 1.41 3.35
CA PHE A 352 -4.76 1.16 4.77
C PHE A 352 -6.24 1.10 5.16
N GLU A 353 -6.81 -0.09 5.47
CA GLU A 353 -6.12 -1.36 5.61
C GLU A 353 -7.07 -2.54 5.25
N ALA A 354 -6.58 -3.78 5.33
CA ALA A 354 -7.36 -4.95 4.96
C ALA A 354 -8.57 -5.18 5.88
N PHE A 355 -8.34 -5.28 7.18
CA PHE A 355 -9.35 -5.58 8.21
C PHE A 355 -9.31 -4.52 9.30
N ASP A 356 -10.44 -4.24 9.93
CA ASP A 356 -10.50 -3.45 11.15
C ASP A 356 -9.65 -4.08 12.25
N GLU A 357 -8.96 -3.25 13.05
CA GLU A 357 -8.04 -3.68 14.09
C GLU A 357 -8.29 -2.96 15.42
N ASN A 358 -8.94 -3.62 16.37
CA ASN A 358 -9.37 -3.02 17.65
C ASN A 358 -8.23 -2.71 18.64
N TRP A 359 -7.00 -3.13 18.36
CA TRP A 359 -5.85 -2.85 19.22
C TRP A 359 -5.29 -1.44 19.06
N LYS A 360 -5.53 -0.80 17.92
CA LYS A 360 -4.96 0.52 17.58
C LYS A 360 -5.43 1.61 18.52
N ASP A 361 -6.70 1.55 18.88
CA ASP A 361 -7.30 2.41 19.91
C ASP A 361 -8.23 1.58 20.81
N ALA A 362 -7.64 0.63 21.54
CA ALA A 362 -8.39 -0.33 22.36
C ALA A 362 -9.20 0.33 23.47
N LYS A 363 -8.79 1.52 23.94
CA LYS A 363 -9.50 2.29 24.96
C LYS A 363 -10.68 3.07 24.42
N ASN A 364 -10.68 3.34 23.10
CA ASN A 364 -11.76 4.04 22.40
C ASN A 364 -12.24 3.20 21.20
N PRO A 365 -13.09 2.19 21.43
CA PRO A 365 -13.57 1.30 20.38
C PRO A 365 -14.29 1.98 19.21
N LYS A 366 -14.70 3.24 19.39
CA LYS A 366 -15.33 4.07 18.36
C LYS A 366 -14.37 5.07 17.72
N GLY A 367 -13.09 5.04 18.07
CA GLY A 367 -12.04 5.85 17.46
C GLY A 367 -11.78 5.44 16.02
N SER A 368 -11.41 6.39 15.15
CA SER A 368 -11.16 6.15 13.72
C SER A 368 -10.12 5.08 13.46
N GLU A 369 -9.09 4.99 14.31
CA GLU A 369 -7.96 4.08 14.15
C GLU A 369 -8.38 2.60 14.07
N ASN A 370 -9.50 2.24 14.70
CA ASN A 370 -10.03 0.88 14.71
C ASN A 370 -10.86 0.53 13.44
N HIS A 371 -11.12 1.50 12.53
CA HIS A 371 -12.15 1.36 11.51
C HIS A 371 -11.69 1.65 10.07
N PHE A 372 -10.40 1.53 9.79
CA PHE A 372 -9.84 1.73 8.45
C PHE A 372 -10.01 0.53 7.51
N GLY A 373 -10.28 -0.67 8.03
CA GLY A 373 -10.38 -1.90 7.25
C GLY A 373 -11.41 -1.84 6.12
N LEU A 374 -11.13 -2.53 5.02
CA LEU A 374 -12.13 -2.85 3.98
C LEU A 374 -13.11 -3.92 4.47
N PHE A 375 -12.68 -4.73 5.42
CA PHE A 375 -13.51 -5.66 6.15
C PHE A 375 -13.60 -5.26 7.63
N THR A 376 -14.73 -5.57 8.25
CA THR A 376 -14.81 -5.51 9.71
C THR A 376 -13.91 -6.57 10.34
N ILE A 377 -13.67 -6.48 11.64
CA ILE A 377 -12.88 -7.47 12.39
C ILE A 377 -13.48 -8.89 12.26
N ASP A 378 -14.80 -9.01 12.08
CA ASP A 378 -15.52 -10.28 11.87
C ASP A 378 -15.53 -10.75 10.41
N GLY A 379 -14.89 -10.02 9.49
CA GLY A 379 -14.82 -10.38 8.07
C GLY A 379 -16.04 -9.95 7.22
N LYS A 380 -16.91 -9.06 7.71
CA LYS A 380 -17.95 -8.49 6.85
C LYS A 380 -17.31 -7.48 5.89
N ALA A 381 -17.59 -7.64 4.60
CA ALA A 381 -17.19 -6.70 3.56
C ALA A 381 -17.91 -5.35 3.74
N LYS A 382 -17.15 -4.26 3.82
CA LYS A 382 -17.69 -2.90 3.83
C LYS A 382 -18.08 -2.44 2.43
N TYR A 383 -18.80 -1.34 2.32
CA TYR A 383 -19.43 -0.89 1.08
C TYR A 383 -18.47 -0.80 -0.12
N ALA A 384 -17.21 -0.48 0.13
CA ALA A 384 -16.16 -0.38 -0.90
C ALA A 384 -16.00 -1.67 -1.75
N ILE A 385 -16.36 -2.82 -1.20
CA ILE A 385 -16.12 -4.14 -1.81
C ILE A 385 -17.38 -5.03 -1.84
N TRP A 386 -18.58 -4.43 -1.69
CA TRP A 386 -19.83 -5.20 -1.77
C TRP A 386 -20.04 -5.87 -3.11
N ASP A 387 -19.61 -5.24 -4.19
CA ASP A 387 -19.69 -5.77 -5.54
C ASP A 387 -18.90 -7.07 -5.71
N LEU A 388 -17.79 -7.23 -4.99
CA LEU A 388 -17.01 -8.47 -4.99
C LEU A 388 -17.78 -9.61 -4.31
N VAL A 389 -18.54 -9.31 -3.25
CA VAL A 389 -19.45 -10.29 -2.62
C VAL A 389 -20.56 -10.70 -3.59
N ASP A 390 -21.16 -9.72 -4.31
CA ASP A 390 -22.21 -9.98 -5.30
C ASP A 390 -21.73 -10.83 -6.48
N LYS A 391 -20.49 -10.60 -6.90
CA LYS A 391 -19.81 -11.40 -7.93
C LYS A 391 -19.40 -12.79 -7.45
N GLY A 392 -19.58 -13.10 -6.16
CA GLY A 392 -19.23 -14.40 -5.59
C GLY A 392 -17.72 -14.63 -5.41
N VAL A 393 -16.89 -13.56 -5.41
CA VAL A 393 -15.43 -13.63 -5.28
C VAL A 393 -15.01 -14.38 -4.01
N PHE A 394 -15.77 -14.24 -2.93
CA PHE A 394 -15.47 -14.85 -1.64
C PHE A 394 -16.23 -16.17 -1.38
N LYS A 395 -16.80 -16.79 -2.42
CA LYS A 395 -17.54 -18.05 -2.24
C LYS A 395 -16.63 -19.15 -1.68
N GLY A 396 -17.04 -19.73 -0.54
CA GLY A 396 -16.27 -20.76 0.16
C GLY A 396 -15.12 -20.22 1.03
N LEU A 397 -14.92 -18.92 1.07
CA LEU A 397 -13.96 -18.25 1.95
C LEU A 397 -14.68 -17.68 3.18
N GLY A 398 -13.94 -17.60 4.27
CA GLY A 398 -14.48 -17.06 5.53
C GLY A 398 -13.37 -16.58 6.45
N ARG A 399 -13.76 -15.86 7.49
CA ARG A 399 -12.90 -15.38 8.58
C ARG A 399 -13.49 -15.81 9.91
N ASN A 400 -12.69 -16.39 10.79
CA ASN A 400 -13.16 -16.93 12.09
C ASN A 400 -14.29 -17.98 11.93
N GLY A 401 -14.24 -18.81 10.89
CA GLY A 401 -15.28 -19.80 10.59
C GLY A 401 -16.61 -19.21 10.09
N LYS A 402 -16.69 -17.90 9.85
CA LYS A 402 -17.88 -17.22 9.33
C LYS A 402 -17.68 -16.87 7.84
N PRO A 403 -18.68 -17.09 6.96
CA PRO A 403 -18.57 -16.68 5.56
C PRO A 403 -18.50 -15.16 5.42
N ILE A 404 -17.83 -14.68 4.36
CA ILE A 404 -17.80 -13.27 4.03
C ILE A 404 -19.18 -12.79 3.59
N THR A 405 -19.72 -11.82 4.31
CA THR A 405 -21.02 -11.20 4.04
C THR A 405 -20.85 -9.68 4.01
N LYS A 406 -21.90 -8.96 3.59
CA LYS A 406 -21.87 -7.48 3.55
C LYS A 406 -22.23 -6.88 4.91
N THR A 407 -21.67 -5.73 5.25
CA THR A 407 -22.22 -4.85 6.27
C THR A 407 -23.66 -4.44 5.91
N TYR A 408 -24.43 -3.95 6.89
CA TYR A 408 -25.85 -3.58 6.71
C TYR A 408 -26.71 -4.69 6.03
N ASN A 409 -26.29 -5.95 6.09
CA ASN A 409 -26.92 -7.06 5.38
C ASN A 409 -27.11 -6.80 3.86
N GLY A 410 -26.23 -5.97 3.26
CA GLY A 410 -26.29 -5.57 1.86
C GLY A 410 -27.38 -4.52 1.56
N ASN A 411 -27.99 -3.92 2.55
CA ASN A 411 -29.05 -2.92 2.37
C ASN A 411 -28.45 -1.51 2.27
N LYS A 412 -28.33 -1.01 1.03
CA LYS A 412 -27.79 0.34 0.75
C LYS A 412 -28.64 1.45 1.40
N ASN A 413 -29.97 1.28 1.51
CA ASN A 413 -30.79 2.31 2.13
C ASN A 413 -30.53 2.42 3.65
N MET A 414 -30.16 1.33 4.31
CA MET A 414 -29.74 1.35 5.71
C MET A 414 -28.40 2.07 5.85
N LEU A 415 -27.41 1.71 5.04
CA LEU A 415 -26.11 2.37 5.00
C LEU A 415 -26.27 3.89 4.80
N MET A 416 -27.07 4.32 3.82
CA MET A 416 -27.24 5.74 3.49
C MET A 416 -27.93 6.58 4.59
N LYS A 417 -28.57 5.95 5.58
CA LYS A 417 -29.08 6.66 6.76
C LYS A 417 -27.98 7.15 7.68
N ASP A 418 -26.89 6.36 7.78
CA ASP A 418 -25.75 6.66 8.65
C ASP A 418 -24.73 7.60 7.98
N VAL A 419 -24.90 7.86 6.68
CA VAL A 419 -23.99 8.73 5.92
C VAL A 419 -24.17 10.19 6.29
N LEU A 420 -23.08 10.85 6.66
CA LEU A 420 -23.05 12.26 7.07
C LEU A 420 -22.67 13.15 5.88
N VAL A 421 -23.32 14.33 5.80
CA VAL A 421 -22.96 15.38 4.84
C VAL A 421 -21.97 16.32 5.53
N PRO A 422 -20.80 16.60 4.94
CA PRO A 422 -19.88 17.59 5.49
C PRO A 422 -20.56 18.96 5.66
N GLU A 423 -20.15 19.72 6.67
CA GLU A 423 -20.68 21.07 6.89
C GLU A 423 -20.37 22.01 5.71
N LEU A 424 -21.15 23.11 5.64
CA LEU A 424 -20.82 24.22 4.74
C LEU A 424 -19.43 24.74 5.05
N LYS A 425 -18.60 24.81 4.03
CA LYS A 425 -17.26 25.38 4.13
C LYS A 425 -17.38 26.88 4.38
N LYS A 426 -17.03 27.31 5.59
CA LYS A 426 -16.96 28.74 5.91
C LYS A 426 -15.90 29.37 5.01
N THR A 427 -16.31 30.28 4.15
CA THR A 427 -15.37 31.13 3.40
C THR A 427 -14.61 31.96 4.44
N VAL A 428 -13.32 31.68 4.60
CA VAL A 428 -12.45 32.56 5.39
C VAL A 428 -12.38 33.86 4.61
N GLN A 429 -13.02 34.90 5.18
CA GLN A 429 -12.98 36.29 4.64
C GLN A 429 -11.57 36.87 4.84
#